data_bb7532d7f4cf2d2746300745f50578c8
#
_entry.id   bb7532d7f4cf2d2746300745f50578c8
#
_cell.length_a   1.000
_cell.length_b   1.000
_cell.length_c   1.000
_cell.angle_alpha   90.00
_cell.angle_beta   90.00
_cell.angle_gamma   90.00
#
_symmetry.space_group_name_H-M   'P 1'
#
loop_
_entity.id
_entity.type
_entity.pdbx_description
1 polymer ?
#
loop_
_entity_poly.entity_id
_entity_poly.type
_entity_poly.pdbx_seq_one_letter_code
_entity_poly.pdbx_strand_id
1 'polypeptide(L)'
;MPNFSSQSTSGDQSHILMIRMDNAKIISHILKAINFKENSVFCCTKDGLKVTVEDMKSVQLNAFIEPVVFQSYVIKEEEIKFQLNLTVLLECLNVFGSNNLQSGTSPALKLYYNGHGTPVSILLEESGVITDCKIRTVHFDPVLDYDFGSANVIGRIIMSSECLKEVFCELDSTSDTVQFSLSPDSANFRITTFGHSGTYHVDIPKESDVIETLHCTSAVSFKYKLTLMKPSIKPLGIAQKVSLRIDDTGLVCFQFMIKVEDNHNCYIDFYCPADVDFEEDE
;
A
#
# COMPACT_ATOMS: atom_id res chain seq x y z
N MET A 1 23.05 3.18 -19.91
CA MET A 1 23.40 3.07 -18.47
C MET A 1 23.48 4.46 -17.91
N PRO A 2 22.67 4.85 -16.90
CA PRO A 2 22.81 6.13 -16.26
C PRO A 2 24.16 6.15 -15.53
N ASN A 3 25.03 7.08 -15.93
CA ASN A 3 26.33 7.27 -15.35
C ASN A 3 26.18 8.19 -14.12
N PHE A 4 25.90 7.63 -12.94
CA PHE A 4 26.43 8.25 -11.75
C PHE A 4 27.96 8.09 -11.83
N SER A 5 28.62 9.02 -12.52
CA SER A 5 30.08 9.06 -12.56
C SER A 5 30.59 8.96 -11.13
N SER A 6 31.52 8.07 -10.92
CA SER A 6 32.26 7.77 -9.70
C SER A 6 32.95 9.02 -9.11
N GLN A 7 32.18 9.97 -8.61
CA GLN A 7 32.63 10.84 -7.54
C GLN A 7 32.35 10.08 -6.24
N SER A 8 33.26 9.18 -5.89
CA SER A 8 33.48 8.72 -4.54
C SER A 8 33.89 9.92 -3.69
N THR A 9 32.89 10.72 -3.31
CA THR A 9 33.09 11.73 -2.27
C THR A 9 33.23 10.96 -0.95
N SER A 10 34.20 11.37 -0.15
CA SER A 10 34.53 10.91 1.20
C SER A 10 33.36 10.94 2.22
N GLY A 11 32.12 11.03 1.77
CA GLY A 11 30.87 11.01 2.54
C GLY A 11 30.14 9.66 2.61
N ASP A 12 30.54 8.66 1.85
CA ASP A 12 29.85 7.36 1.77
C ASP A 12 29.92 6.52 3.08
N GLN A 13 30.80 6.91 4.02
CA GLN A 13 31.00 6.21 5.30
C GLN A 13 30.02 6.63 6.41
N SER A 14 29.27 7.73 6.26
CA SER A 14 28.41 8.30 7.32
C SER A 14 26.93 7.85 7.24
N HIS A 15 26.47 7.34 6.09
CA HIS A 15 25.07 6.97 5.92
C HIS A 15 24.75 5.65 6.61
N ILE A 16 23.66 5.63 7.41
CA ILE A 16 23.16 4.38 8.03
C ILE A 16 22.22 3.64 7.08
N LEU A 17 21.56 4.35 6.15
CA LEU A 17 20.72 3.80 5.09
C LEU A 17 21.14 4.39 3.74
N MET A 18 21.27 3.53 2.74
CA MET A 18 21.46 3.91 1.34
C MET A 18 20.61 3.00 0.44
N ILE A 19 19.76 3.61 -0.36
CA ILE A 19 18.92 2.93 -1.35
C ILE A 19 19.24 3.51 -2.73
N ARG A 20 19.42 2.64 -3.73
CA ARG A 20 19.62 3.02 -5.13
C ARG A 20 18.68 2.24 -6.02
N MET A 21 18.13 2.93 -7.02
CA MET A 21 17.27 2.31 -8.02
C MET A 21 17.39 3.07 -9.34
N ASP A 22 17.36 2.34 -10.46
CA ASP A 22 17.49 2.93 -11.79
C ASP A 22 16.17 3.50 -12.31
N ASN A 23 15.05 3.12 -11.70
CA ASN A 23 13.71 3.56 -12.08
C ASN A 23 12.91 4.04 -10.86
N ALA A 24 12.97 5.34 -10.56
CA ALA A 24 12.22 5.96 -9.47
C ALA A 24 10.70 5.89 -9.64
N LYS A 25 10.19 5.65 -10.87
CA LYS A 25 8.75 5.56 -11.12
C LYS A 25 8.10 4.38 -10.40
N ILE A 26 8.85 3.28 -10.18
CA ILE A 26 8.36 2.10 -9.45
C ILE A 26 7.95 2.49 -8.03
N ILE A 27 8.89 3.06 -7.27
CA ILE A 27 8.63 3.46 -5.88
C ILE A 27 7.59 4.59 -5.82
N SER A 28 7.65 5.55 -6.75
CA SER A 28 6.66 6.63 -6.84
C SER A 28 5.24 6.08 -7.05
N HIS A 29 5.09 5.06 -7.90
CA HIS A 29 3.79 4.45 -8.20
C HIS A 29 3.21 3.71 -6.98
N ILE A 30 4.04 2.93 -6.28
CA ILE A 30 3.66 2.23 -5.07
C ILE A 30 3.28 3.22 -3.96
N LEU A 31 4.11 4.24 -3.73
CA LEU A 31 3.86 5.24 -2.69
C LEU A 31 2.64 6.11 -2.98
N LYS A 32 2.34 6.41 -4.25
CA LYS A 32 1.09 7.09 -4.64
C LYS A 32 -0.16 6.30 -4.27
N ALA A 33 -0.09 4.97 -4.37
CA ALA A 33 -1.22 4.11 -4.05
C ALA A 33 -1.58 4.13 -2.56
N ILE A 34 -0.60 4.32 -1.68
CA ILE A 34 -0.83 4.40 -0.22
C ILE A 34 -1.00 5.84 0.29
N ASN A 35 -0.84 6.85 -0.56
CA ASN A 35 -0.94 8.26 -0.15
C ASN A 35 -2.40 8.69 0.05
N PHE A 36 -2.95 8.43 1.23
CA PHE A 36 -4.26 8.92 1.66
C PHE A 36 -4.17 9.88 2.87
N LYS A 37 -3.00 9.97 3.51
CA LYS A 37 -2.62 10.96 4.54
C LYS A 37 -1.23 11.50 4.25
N GLU A 38 -0.94 12.69 4.76
CA GLU A 38 0.31 13.40 4.47
C GLU A 38 1.54 12.72 5.06
N ASN A 39 1.43 12.17 6.28
CA ASN A 39 2.55 11.58 6.99
C ASN A 39 2.63 10.07 6.77
N SER A 40 3.86 9.57 6.64
CA SER A 40 4.16 8.16 6.51
C SER A 40 5.37 7.76 7.33
N VAL A 41 5.31 6.58 7.94
CA VAL A 41 6.42 5.99 8.70
C VAL A 41 7.17 5.02 7.79
N PHE A 42 8.45 5.23 7.64
CA PHE A 42 9.38 4.37 6.93
C PHE A 42 10.08 3.47 7.94
N CYS A 43 10.01 2.18 7.72
CA CYS A 43 10.71 1.17 8.48
C CYS A 43 11.60 0.37 7.52
N CYS A 44 12.90 0.50 7.67
CA CYS A 44 13.90 -0.18 6.87
C CYS A 44 14.53 -1.29 7.71
N THR A 45 14.53 -2.51 7.19
CA THR A 45 15.16 -3.69 7.79
C THR A 45 15.96 -4.45 6.73
N LYS A 46 16.62 -5.53 7.09
CA LYS A 46 17.29 -6.42 6.13
C LYS A 46 16.32 -7.05 5.13
N ASP A 47 15.05 -7.22 5.53
CA ASP A 47 13.99 -7.81 4.71
C ASP A 47 13.39 -6.83 3.69
N GLY A 48 13.72 -5.54 3.83
CA GLY A 48 13.33 -4.50 2.88
C GLY A 48 12.77 -3.24 3.52
N LEU A 49 12.04 -2.50 2.71
CA LEU A 49 11.40 -1.23 3.06
C LEU A 49 9.90 -1.44 3.26
N LYS A 50 9.42 -1.17 4.48
CA LYS A 50 7.99 -1.03 4.81
C LYS A 50 7.66 0.46 4.92
N VAL A 51 6.61 0.91 4.23
CA VAL A 51 6.10 2.28 4.36
C VAL A 51 4.65 2.21 4.83
N THR A 52 4.38 2.79 5.98
CA THR A 52 3.07 2.77 6.64
C THR A 52 2.43 4.15 6.60
N VAL A 53 1.19 4.21 6.15
CA VAL A 53 0.30 5.37 6.27
C VAL A 53 -0.91 4.96 7.09
N GLU A 54 -1.20 5.71 8.14
CA GLU A 54 -2.26 5.39 9.11
C GLU A 54 -3.16 6.60 9.34
N ASP A 55 -4.45 6.36 9.55
CA ASP A 55 -5.42 7.37 9.99
C ASP A 55 -6.04 7.00 11.33
N MET A 56 -5.74 7.79 12.37
CA MET A 56 -6.35 7.71 13.71
C MET A 56 -6.40 6.29 14.31
N LYS A 57 -5.41 5.44 14.00
CA LYS A 57 -5.35 4.03 14.44
C LYS A 57 -6.57 3.20 14.03
N SER A 58 -7.26 3.61 12.96
CA SER A 58 -8.45 2.92 12.44
C SER A 58 -8.18 2.25 11.10
N VAL A 59 -7.49 2.94 10.20
CA VAL A 59 -7.18 2.45 8.86
C VAL A 59 -5.70 2.56 8.61
N GLN A 60 -5.11 1.52 8.05
CA GLN A 60 -3.69 1.48 7.75
C GLN A 60 -3.44 0.90 6.36
N LEU A 61 -2.52 1.51 5.63
CA LEU A 61 -1.92 0.99 4.40
C LEU A 61 -0.41 0.80 4.62
N ASN A 62 0.07 -0.39 4.31
CA ASN A 62 1.47 -0.75 4.37
C ASN A 62 1.97 -1.16 2.99
N ALA A 63 2.97 -0.48 2.46
CA ALA A 63 3.68 -0.93 1.27
C ALA A 63 4.95 -1.68 1.67
N PHE A 64 5.16 -2.86 1.09
CA PHE A 64 6.35 -3.69 1.29
C PHE A 64 7.12 -3.79 -0.02
N ILE A 65 8.40 -3.37 0.02
CA ILE A 65 9.31 -3.40 -1.11
C ILE A 65 10.55 -4.19 -0.70
N GLU A 66 10.72 -5.36 -1.29
CA GLU A 66 11.83 -6.25 -1.01
C GLU A 66 13.16 -5.67 -1.52
N PRO A 67 14.31 -6.02 -0.90
CA PRO A 67 15.64 -5.53 -1.31
C PRO A 67 15.96 -5.81 -2.77
N VAL A 68 15.44 -6.89 -3.34
CA VAL A 68 15.67 -7.33 -4.73
C VAL A 68 15.13 -6.33 -5.77
N VAL A 69 14.15 -5.50 -5.39
CA VAL A 69 13.58 -4.45 -6.27
C VAL A 69 14.55 -3.27 -6.43
N PHE A 70 15.51 -3.13 -5.52
CA PHE A 70 16.51 -2.06 -5.56
C PHE A 70 17.80 -2.55 -6.23
N GLN A 71 18.46 -1.65 -6.95
CA GLN A 71 19.81 -1.90 -7.47
C GLN A 71 20.82 -2.07 -6.32
N SER A 72 20.64 -1.31 -5.25
CA SER A 72 21.43 -1.41 -4.02
C SER A 72 20.58 -1.02 -2.82
N TYR A 73 20.59 -1.86 -1.79
CA TYR A 73 19.93 -1.63 -0.52
C TYR A 73 20.90 -1.91 0.60
N VAL A 74 21.41 -0.86 1.26
CA VAL A 74 22.42 -0.96 2.32
C VAL A 74 21.86 -0.35 3.59
N ILE A 75 21.80 -1.15 4.63
CA ILE A 75 21.39 -0.79 5.98
C ILE A 75 22.48 -1.20 6.97
N LYS A 76 22.87 -0.31 7.89
CA LYS A 76 23.94 -0.55 8.89
C LYS A 76 23.39 -0.90 10.27
N GLU A 77 22.12 -0.71 10.51
CA GLU A 77 21.41 -1.01 11.75
C GLU A 77 20.42 -2.16 11.53
N GLU A 78 19.95 -2.81 12.58
CA GLU A 78 18.93 -3.88 12.45
C GLU A 78 17.62 -3.34 11.94
N GLU A 79 17.23 -2.17 12.44
CA GLU A 79 16.01 -1.47 12.05
C GLU A 79 16.24 0.04 12.06
N ILE A 80 15.81 0.71 11.00
CA ILE A 80 15.83 2.18 10.89
C ILE A 80 14.41 2.65 10.70
N LYS A 81 13.94 3.53 11.60
CA LYS A 81 12.62 4.15 11.51
C LYS A 81 12.71 5.65 11.41
N PHE A 82 11.94 6.25 10.52
CA PHE A 82 11.73 7.69 10.44
C PHE A 82 10.37 7.99 9.83
N GLN A 83 9.82 9.17 10.14
CA GLN A 83 8.60 9.68 9.54
C GLN A 83 8.90 10.91 8.70
N LEU A 84 8.22 11.01 7.56
CA LEU A 84 8.27 12.17 6.70
C LEU A 84 6.91 12.45 6.04
N ASN A 85 6.77 13.66 5.46
CA ASN A 85 5.60 14.00 4.66
C ASN A 85 5.67 13.29 3.30
N LEU A 86 4.76 12.34 3.09
CA LEU A 86 4.70 11.51 1.89
C LEU A 86 4.36 12.33 0.64
N THR A 87 3.51 13.36 0.78
CA THR A 87 3.16 14.24 -0.34
C THR A 87 4.40 14.98 -0.85
N VAL A 88 5.21 15.54 0.05
CA VAL A 88 6.48 16.20 -0.31
C VAL A 88 7.45 15.23 -0.98
N LEU A 89 7.54 14.00 -0.46
CA LEU A 89 8.36 12.96 -1.10
C LEU A 89 7.90 12.68 -2.53
N LEU A 90 6.60 12.52 -2.74
CA LEU A 90 6.02 12.27 -4.06
C LEU A 90 6.21 13.45 -5.02
N GLU A 91 6.14 14.68 -4.54
CA GLU A 91 6.46 15.88 -5.33
C GLU A 91 7.94 15.86 -5.76
N CYS A 92 8.87 15.54 -4.85
CA CYS A 92 10.28 15.37 -5.19
C CYS A 92 10.48 14.27 -6.25
N LEU A 93 9.86 13.10 -6.07
CA LEU A 93 9.99 11.98 -7.02
C LEU A 93 9.41 12.31 -8.42
N ASN A 94 8.48 13.27 -8.51
CA ASN A 94 7.86 13.68 -9.76
C ASN A 94 8.49 14.95 -10.37
N VAL A 95 9.60 15.42 -9.87
CA VAL A 95 10.24 16.68 -10.31
C VAL A 95 10.56 16.70 -11.81
N PHE A 96 10.90 15.56 -12.41
CA PHE A 96 11.11 15.41 -13.85
C PHE A 96 9.82 15.18 -14.65
N GLY A 97 8.65 15.22 -13.96
CA GLY A 97 7.32 15.08 -14.57
C GLY A 97 6.93 13.65 -14.89
N SER A 98 5.69 13.32 -14.56
CA SER A 98 5.05 12.05 -14.95
C SER A 98 4.62 12.02 -16.42
N ASN A 99 4.65 13.17 -17.12
CA ASN A 99 4.04 13.36 -18.44
C ASN A 99 4.98 13.12 -19.62
N ASN A 100 6.27 12.84 -19.39
CA ASN A 100 7.17 12.44 -20.47
C ASN A 100 7.00 10.95 -20.81
N LEU A 101 5.79 10.61 -21.28
CA LEU A 101 5.48 9.31 -21.92
C LEU A 101 6.30 9.08 -23.21
N GLN A 102 7.06 10.09 -23.68
CA GLN A 102 7.84 10.02 -24.91
C GLN A 102 9.33 9.73 -24.71
N SER A 103 9.89 9.88 -23.50
CA SER A 103 11.24 9.44 -23.22
C SER A 103 11.18 8.10 -22.49
N GLY A 104 11.67 7.04 -23.12
CA GLY A 104 11.82 5.69 -22.52
C GLY A 104 12.82 5.66 -21.36
N THR A 105 13.14 6.80 -20.77
CA THR A 105 14.05 6.99 -19.64
C THR A 105 13.24 7.27 -18.37
N SER A 106 13.60 6.62 -17.29
CA SER A 106 13.12 6.88 -15.96
C SER A 106 14.23 7.50 -15.14
N PRO A 107 13.93 8.47 -14.24
CA PRO A 107 14.96 9.02 -13.38
C PRO A 107 15.55 7.94 -12.47
N ALA A 108 16.87 7.93 -12.34
CA ALA A 108 17.54 7.13 -11.33
C ALA A 108 17.43 7.82 -9.97
N LEU A 109 17.28 7.01 -8.91
CA LEU A 109 17.08 7.46 -7.53
C LEU A 109 18.23 7.00 -6.65
N LYS A 110 18.73 7.92 -5.80
CA LYS A 110 19.51 7.60 -4.61
C LYS A 110 18.85 8.23 -3.39
N LEU A 111 18.63 7.46 -2.34
CA LEU A 111 18.12 7.91 -1.07
C LEU A 111 19.15 7.62 0.02
N TYR A 112 19.44 8.63 0.85
CA TYR A 112 20.36 8.52 1.98
C TYR A 112 19.70 8.99 3.26
N TYR A 113 20.06 8.32 4.36
CA TYR A 113 19.69 8.75 5.70
C TYR A 113 20.83 8.56 6.68
N ASN A 114 21.11 9.56 7.51
CA ASN A 114 22.26 9.58 8.42
C ASN A 114 21.87 9.30 9.89
N GLY A 115 20.58 9.10 10.16
CA GLY A 115 20.09 8.84 11.50
C GLY A 115 19.20 9.95 12.06
N HIS A 116 18.76 9.70 13.28
CA HIS A 116 17.76 10.53 13.96
C HIS A 116 18.12 12.03 13.93
N GLY A 117 17.09 12.85 13.64
CA GLY A 117 17.25 14.31 13.57
C GLY A 117 17.87 14.85 12.28
N THR A 118 18.31 13.96 11.37
CA THR A 118 18.82 14.39 10.05
C THR A 118 17.72 14.32 8.98
N PRO A 119 17.81 15.13 7.91
CA PRO A 119 16.89 14.99 6.79
C PRO A 119 17.18 13.72 5.99
N VAL A 120 16.16 13.17 5.34
CA VAL A 120 16.33 12.20 4.25
C VAL A 120 16.76 12.96 3.00
N SER A 121 17.88 12.57 2.41
CA SER A 121 18.40 13.16 1.17
C SER A 121 18.05 12.28 -0.02
N ILE A 122 17.52 12.88 -1.08
CA ILE A 122 17.07 12.24 -2.30
C ILE A 122 17.77 12.89 -3.47
N LEU A 123 18.55 12.10 -4.21
CA LEU A 123 19.13 12.51 -5.47
C LEU A 123 18.39 11.82 -6.60
N LEU A 124 17.89 12.61 -7.55
CA LEU A 124 17.28 12.13 -8.78
C LEU A 124 18.15 12.57 -9.96
N GLU A 125 18.40 11.66 -10.90
CA GLU A 125 19.13 11.94 -12.13
C GLU A 125 18.32 11.53 -13.33
N GLU A 126 18.12 12.44 -14.27
CA GLU A 126 17.56 12.15 -15.59
C GLU A 126 18.31 12.95 -16.66
N SER A 127 18.83 12.24 -17.67
CA SER A 127 19.52 12.86 -18.82
C SER A 127 20.67 13.82 -18.44
N GLY A 128 21.41 13.49 -17.37
CA GLY A 128 22.53 14.31 -16.87
C GLY A 128 22.13 15.48 -15.99
N VAL A 129 20.84 15.69 -15.75
CA VAL A 129 20.34 16.68 -14.79
C VAL A 129 20.17 16.00 -13.43
N ILE A 130 20.75 16.58 -12.39
CA ILE A 130 20.69 16.07 -11.03
C ILE A 130 19.87 17.01 -10.18
N THR A 131 18.89 16.48 -9.46
CA THR A 131 18.12 17.20 -8.45
C THR A 131 18.46 16.64 -7.06
N ASP A 132 18.81 17.50 -6.11
CA ASP A 132 19.05 17.17 -4.70
C ASP A 132 17.91 17.73 -3.84
N CYS A 133 17.13 16.85 -3.24
CA CYS A 133 16.05 17.17 -2.33
C CYS A 133 16.38 16.69 -0.92
N LYS A 134 16.13 17.54 0.10
CA LYS A 134 16.30 17.18 1.52
C LYS A 134 14.98 17.34 2.25
N ILE A 135 14.40 16.23 2.67
CA ILE A 135 13.11 16.21 3.37
C ILE A 135 13.37 16.04 4.86
N ARG A 136 12.86 16.97 5.67
CA ARG A 136 12.97 16.87 7.13
C ARG A 136 12.17 15.67 7.64
N THR A 137 12.79 14.91 8.54
CA THR A 137 12.08 13.90 9.31
C THR A 137 11.35 14.55 10.47
N VAL A 138 10.20 14.01 10.83
CA VAL A 138 9.40 14.45 11.97
C VAL A 138 9.37 13.35 13.03
N HIS A 139 9.06 13.73 14.26
CA HIS A 139 8.81 12.76 15.32
C HIS A 139 7.55 11.95 14.99
N PHE A 140 7.55 10.68 15.28
CA PHE A 140 6.40 9.81 15.01
C PHE A 140 5.94 9.07 16.26
N ASP A 141 4.63 8.91 16.36
CA ASP A 141 4.04 7.97 17.30
C ASP A 141 4.13 6.53 16.74
N PRO A 142 4.25 5.52 17.58
CA PRO A 142 4.21 4.14 17.13
C PRO A 142 2.92 3.84 16.36
N VAL A 143 3.04 3.29 15.17
CA VAL A 143 1.92 2.80 14.37
C VAL A 143 1.40 1.48 14.95
N LEU A 144 0.12 1.19 14.72
CA LEU A 144 -0.44 -0.11 15.08
C LEU A 144 0.23 -1.22 14.28
N ASP A 145 0.46 -2.33 14.93
CA ASP A 145 0.90 -3.57 14.26
C ASP A 145 -0.29 -4.53 14.17
N TYR A 146 -0.89 -4.60 12.98
CA TYR A 146 -1.97 -5.54 12.69
C TYR A 146 -1.35 -6.90 12.35
N ASP A 147 -1.29 -7.79 13.34
CA ASP A 147 -0.76 -9.14 13.16
C ASP A 147 -1.85 -10.10 12.66
N PHE A 148 -1.96 -10.24 11.34
CA PHE A 148 -2.80 -11.27 10.71
C PHE A 148 -2.18 -12.67 10.73
N GLY A 149 -0.95 -12.82 11.18
CA GLY A 149 -0.27 -14.12 11.30
C GLY A 149 -0.82 -14.96 12.45
N SER A 150 -1.20 -14.30 13.55
CA SER A 150 -1.83 -14.93 14.73
C SER A 150 -3.36 -14.83 14.72
N ALA A 151 -3.98 -14.08 13.80
CA ALA A 151 -5.42 -13.88 13.73
C ALA A 151 -6.17 -15.16 13.29
N ASN A 152 -7.35 -15.39 13.86
CA ASN A 152 -8.25 -16.45 13.44
C ASN A 152 -9.00 -16.03 12.15
N VAL A 153 -8.40 -16.28 10.99
CA VAL A 153 -8.98 -15.93 9.69
C VAL A 153 -10.13 -16.87 9.37
N ILE A 154 -11.37 -16.35 9.34
CA ILE A 154 -12.59 -17.12 9.08
C ILE A 154 -13.05 -17.03 7.63
N GLY A 155 -12.63 -15.97 6.88
CA GLY A 155 -12.93 -15.82 5.46
C GLY A 155 -11.68 -15.43 4.67
N ARG A 156 -11.46 -16.08 3.52
CA ARG A 156 -10.36 -15.77 2.59
C ARG A 156 -10.82 -15.86 1.14
N ILE A 157 -10.53 -14.80 0.38
CA ILE A 157 -10.82 -14.73 -1.05
C ILE A 157 -9.54 -14.26 -1.76
N ILE A 158 -9.21 -14.90 -2.89
CA ILE A 158 -8.21 -14.39 -3.83
C ILE A 158 -8.93 -14.16 -5.15
N MET A 159 -8.84 -12.94 -5.66
CA MET A 159 -9.57 -12.55 -6.86
C MET A 159 -8.84 -11.50 -7.70
N SER A 160 -9.38 -11.26 -8.90
CA SER A 160 -8.95 -10.16 -9.77
C SER A 160 -9.13 -8.82 -9.07
N SER A 161 -8.06 -8.02 -9.03
CA SER A 161 -8.10 -6.66 -8.48
C SER A 161 -9.00 -5.73 -9.30
N GLU A 162 -9.01 -5.89 -10.62
CA GLU A 162 -9.83 -5.08 -11.54
C GLU A 162 -11.32 -5.25 -11.26
N CYS A 163 -11.78 -6.52 -11.12
CA CYS A 163 -13.18 -6.79 -10.79
C CYS A 163 -13.61 -6.13 -9.46
N LEU A 164 -12.80 -6.27 -8.41
CA LEU A 164 -13.13 -5.66 -7.12
C LEU A 164 -13.11 -4.12 -7.21
N LYS A 165 -12.19 -3.54 -7.98
CA LYS A 165 -12.15 -2.10 -8.24
C LYS A 165 -13.43 -1.60 -8.94
N GLU A 166 -13.89 -2.30 -9.98
CA GLU A 166 -15.12 -1.95 -10.69
C GLU A 166 -16.32 -1.98 -9.73
N VAL A 167 -16.45 -3.05 -8.93
CA VAL A 167 -17.49 -3.13 -7.89
C VAL A 167 -17.43 -1.95 -6.94
N PHE A 168 -16.24 -1.59 -6.42
CA PHE A 168 -16.09 -0.45 -5.50
C PHE A 168 -16.38 0.90 -6.15
N CYS A 169 -16.16 1.06 -7.46
CA CYS A 169 -16.49 2.28 -8.18
C CYS A 169 -18.01 2.43 -8.42
N GLU A 170 -18.75 1.32 -8.45
CA GLU A 170 -20.20 1.29 -8.70
C GLU A 170 -21.03 1.23 -7.41
N LEU A 171 -20.41 1.13 -6.23
CA LEU A 171 -21.11 1.13 -4.95
C LEU A 171 -21.92 2.44 -4.78
N ASP A 172 -23.11 2.31 -4.19
CA ASP A 172 -23.96 3.45 -3.89
C ASP A 172 -23.24 4.44 -2.96
N SER A 173 -22.92 5.62 -3.49
CA SER A 173 -22.22 6.68 -2.77
C SER A 173 -23.06 7.34 -1.67
N THR A 174 -24.39 7.07 -1.63
CA THR A 174 -25.28 7.53 -0.56
C THR A 174 -25.29 6.60 0.65
N SER A 175 -24.66 5.41 0.54
CA SER A 175 -24.48 4.48 1.65
C SER A 175 -23.33 4.92 2.56
N ASP A 176 -23.54 4.90 3.86
CA ASP A 176 -22.47 5.13 4.85
C ASP A 176 -21.60 3.90 5.06
N THR A 177 -22.16 2.71 4.78
CA THR A 177 -21.50 1.44 5.07
C THR A 177 -21.52 0.49 3.86
N VAL A 178 -20.54 -0.39 3.83
CA VAL A 178 -20.49 -1.56 2.95
C VAL A 178 -20.41 -2.81 3.81
N GLN A 179 -21.20 -3.82 3.48
CA GLN A 179 -21.22 -5.11 4.17
C GLN A 179 -20.58 -6.19 3.29
N PHE A 180 -19.70 -6.99 3.88
CA PHE A 180 -19.15 -8.19 3.26
C PHE A 180 -19.77 -9.42 3.89
N SER A 181 -20.31 -10.29 3.05
CA SER A 181 -20.95 -11.54 3.50
C SER A 181 -20.37 -12.74 2.76
N LEU A 182 -20.02 -13.76 3.53
CA LEU A 182 -19.55 -15.06 3.09
C LEU A 182 -20.23 -16.13 3.95
N SER A 183 -20.55 -17.27 3.36
CA SER A 183 -21.05 -18.41 4.11
C SER A 183 -20.43 -19.70 3.56
N PRO A 184 -20.12 -20.69 4.41
CA PRO A 184 -19.68 -22.00 3.96
C PRO A 184 -20.68 -22.67 3.01
N ASP A 185 -21.99 -22.39 3.19
CA ASP A 185 -23.08 -22.97 2.43
C ASP A 185 -23.39 -22.19 1.15
N SER A 186 -22.99 -20.92 1.05
CA SER A 186 -23.18 -20.11 -0.15
C SER A 186 -21.90 -20.08 -0.98
N ALA A 187 -22.04 -20.40 -2.26
CA ALA A 187 -20.92 -20.39 -3.20
C ALA A 187 -20.69 -18.99 -3.78
N ASN A 188 -20.83 -17.92 -2.99
CA ASN A 188 -20.64 -16.54 -3.45
C ASN A 188 -20.03 -15.65 -2.36
N PHE A 189 -19.33 -14.62 -2.83
CA PHE A 189 -18.94 -13.45 -2.04
C PHE A 189 -19.95 -12.33 -2.34
N ARG A 190 -20.68 -11.87 -1.31
CA ARG A 190 -21.66 -10.79 -1.43
C ARG A 190 -21.14 -9.51 -0.84
N ILE A 191 -21.28 -8.42 -1.61
CA ILE A 191 -21.01 -7.06 -1.19
C ILE A 191 -22.34 -6.30 -1.21
N THR A 192 -22.72 -5.68 -0.10
CA THR A 192 -24.00 -4.98 0.06
C THR A 192 -23.76 -3.54 0.49
N THR A 193 -24.50 -2.59 -0.10
CA THR A 193 -24.62 -1.21 0.38
C THR A 193 -26.07 -0.88 0.68
N PHE A 194 -26.28 0.07 1.63
CA PHE A 194 -27.58 0.47 2.16
C PHE A 194 -27.77 1.96 1.90
N GLY A 195 -28.19 2.32 0.68
CA GLY A 195 -28.36 3.70 0.28
C GLY A 195 -29.76 4.25 0.58
N HIS A 196 -29.94 5.54 0.35
CA HIS A 196 -31.22 6.22 0.59
C HIS A 196 -32.37 5.68 -0.26
N SER A 197 -32.07 5.14 -1.45
CA SER A 197 -33.05 4.64 -2.42
C SER A 197 -33.29 3.13 -2.32
N GLY A 198 -32.55 2.44 -1.45
CA GLY A 198 -32.69 0.99 -1.29
C GLY A 198 -31.36 0.29 -1.03
N THR A 199 -31.42 -1.03 -1.08
CA THR A 199 -30.27 -1.90 -0.86
C THR A 199 -29.75 -2.42 -2.19
N TYR A 200 -28.43 -2.31 -2.40
CA TYR A 200 -27.74 -2.79 -3.59
C TYR A 200 -26.83 -3.98 -3.22
N HIS A 201 -26.95 -5.08 -3.95
CA HIS A 201 -26.16 -6.29 -3.75
C HIS A 201 -25.35 -6.62 -4.98
N VAL A 202 -24.08 -6.96 -4.78
CA VAL A 202 -23.22 -7.57 -5.78
C VAL A 202 -22.83 -8.96 -5.30
N ASP A 203 -23.21 -9.98 -6.05
CA ASP A 203 -22.84 -11.38 -5.80
C ASP A 203 -21.75 -11.79 -6.77
N ILE A 204 -20.59 -12.22 -6.24
CA ILE A 204 -19.48 -12.74 -7.03
C ILE A 204 -19.43 -14.26 -6.78
N PRO A 205 -19.90 -15.10 -7.74
CA PRO A 205 -19.92 -16.54 -7.57
C PRO A 205 -18.49 -17.11 -7.46
N LYS A 206 -18.32 -18.12 -6.61
CA LYS A 206 -17.06 -18.85 -6.44
C LYS A 206 -16.54 -19.43 -7.76
N GLU A 207 -17.44 -19.88 -8.62
CA GLU A 207 -17.12 -20.48 -9.92
C GLU A 207 -16.82 -19.44 -11.01
N SER A 208 -16.83 -18.15 -10.66
CA SER A 208 -16.49 -17.07 -11.58
C SER A 208 -15.00 -17.08 -11.90
N ASP A 209 -14.64 -16.81 -13.16
CA ASP A 209 -13.25 -16.69 -13.62
C ASP A 209 -12.44 -15.60 -12.88
N VAL A 210 -13.14 -14.68 -12.21
CA VAL A 210 -12.48 -13.61 -11.42
C VAL A 210 -12.06 -14.07 -10.02
N ILE A 211 -12.59 -15.21 -9.52
CA ILE A 211 -12.25 -15.82 -8.23
C ILE A 211 -11.22 -16.93 -8.45
N GLU A 212 -10.05 -16.79 -7.86
CA GLU A 212 -9.04 -17.86 -7.84
C GLU A 212 -9.24 -18.81 -6.65
N THR A 213 -9.59 -18.24 -5.50
CA THR A 213 -9.83 -19.00 -4.27
C THR A 213 -10.92 -18.32 -3.44
N LEU A 214 -11.86 -19.09 -2.93
CA LEU A 214 -12.84 -18.67 -1.93
C LEU A 214 -12.92 -19.74 -0.86
N HIS A 215 -12.54 -19.42 0.36
CA HIS A 215 -12.58 -20.29 1.51
C HIS A 215 -13.24 -19.55 2.68
N CYS A 216 -14.18 -20.22 3.35
CA CYS A 216 -14.90 -19.69 4.50
C CYS A 216 -15.11 -20.82 5.49
N THR A 217 -14.69 -20.63 6.74
CA THR A 217 -14.84 -21.65 7.81
C THR A 217 -16.10 -21.45 8.64
N SER A 218 -16.57 -20.21 8.75
CA SER A 218 -17.81 -19.83 9.45
C SER A 218 -18.47 -18.66 8.72
N ALA A 219 -19.76 -18.44 8.95
CA ALA A 219 -20.46 -17.33 8.33
C ALA A 219 -19.82 -15.99 8.69
N VAL A 220 -19.54 -15.17 7.66
CA VAL A 220 -19.00 -13.83 7.77
C VAL A 220 -20.10 -12.86 7.36
N SER A 221 -20.34 -11.84 8.20
CA SER A 221 -21.27 -10.76 7.89
C SER A 221 -20.87 -9.52 8.69
N PHE A 222 -19.93 -8.74 8.13
CA PHE A 222 -19.42 -7.53 8.79
C PHE A 222 -19.67 -6.30 7.94
N LYS A 223 -19.99 -5.20 8.61
CA LYS A 223 -20.14 -3.87 8.01
C LYS A 223 -18.89 -3.04 8.22
N TYR A 224 -18.55 -2.21 7.24
CA TYR A 224 -17.41 -1.30 7.27
C TYR A 224 -17.87 0.09 6.84
N LYS A 225 -17.36 1.15 7.47
CA LYS A 225 -17.62 2.51 7.01
C LYS A 225 -17.04 2.71 5.60
N LEU A 226 -17.88 3.06 4.65
CA LEU A 226 -17.47 3.21 3.24
C LEU A 226 -16.36 4.27 3.09
N THR A 227 -16.38 5.32 3.92
CA THR A 227 -15.33 6.34 3.96
C THR A 227 -13.97 5.80 4.34
N LEU A 228 -13.92 4.80 5.25
CA LEU A 228 -12.68 4.13 5.67
C LEU A 228 -12.19 3.11 4.62
N MET A 229 -13.09 2.59 3.78
CA MET A 229 -12.73 1.67 2.69
C MET A 229 -12.16 2.37 1.46
N LYS A 230 -12.46 3.66 1.24
CA LYS A 230 -11.99 4.44 0.07
C LYS A 230 -10.48 4.40 -0.19
N PRO A 231 -9.58 4.41 0.83
CA PRO A 231 -8.13 4.32 0.58
C PRO A 231 -7.71 3.05 -0.17
N SER A 232 -8.47 1.94 -0.07
CA SER A 232 -8.18 0.68 -0.76
C SER A 232 -8.34 0.74 -2.28
N ILE A 233 -9.08 1.73 -2.81
CA ILE A 233 -9.36 1.86 -4.25
C ILE A 233 -8.10 2.17 -5.06
N LYS A 234 -7.18 2.97 -4.50
CA LYS A 234 -5.94 3.30 -5.21
C LYS A 234 -5.04 2.07 -5.43
N PRO A 235 -4.74 1.25 -4.40
CA PRO A 235 -4.02 0.00 -4.59
C PRO A 235 -4.71 -0.98 -5.54
N LEU A 236 -6.06 -1.09 -5.51
CA LEU A 236 -6.82 -1.91 -6.47
C LEU A 236 -6.53 -1.50 -7.92
N GLY A 237 -6.31 -0.21 -8.17
CA GLY A 237 -6.05 0.31 -9.51
C GLY A 237 -4.69 -0.06 -10.10
N ILE A 238 -3.73 -0.53 -9.30
CA ILE A 238 -2.37 -0.88 -9.73
C ILE A 238 -2.02 -2.35 -9.49
N ALA A 239 -2.83 -3.07 -8.72
CA ALA A 239 -2.62 -4.47 -8.41
C ALA A 239 -3.17 -5.40 -9.50
N GLN A 240 -2.58 -6.58 -9.65
CA GLN A 240 -3.12 -7.64 -10.51
C GLN A 240 -4.15 -8.48 -9.77
N LYS A 241 -3.85 -8.83 -8.54
CA LYS A 241 -4.68 -9.66 -7.68
C LYS A 241 -4.80 -9.04 -6.30
N VAL A 242 -5.89 -9.34 -5.63
CA VAL A 242 -6.13 -9.00 -4.24
C VAL A 242 -6.50 -10.25 -3.46
N SER A 243 -5.87 -10.42 -2.28
CA SER A 243 -6.27 -11.40 -1.29
C SER A 243 -7.00 -10.66 -0.17
N LEU A 244 -8.28 -10.92 -0.04
CA LEU A 244 -9.13 -10.42 1.04
C LEU A 244 -9.16 -11.47 2.15
N ARG A 245 -8.88 -11.06 3.38
CA ARG A 245 -8.95 -11.91 4.57
C ARG A 245 -9.76 -11.20 5.63
N ILE A 246 -10.62 -11.93 6.31
CA ILE A 246 -11.45 -11.43 7.41
C ILE A 246 -11.26 -12.36 8.61
N ASP A 247 -10.97 -11.80 9.76
CA ASP A 247 -10.88 -12.56 11.01
C ASP A 247 -12.21 -12.60 11.77
N ASP A 248 -12.23 -13.33 12.88
CA ASP A 248 -13.42 -13.48 13.74
C ASP A 248 -13.82 -12.20 14.48
N THR A 249 -12.98 -11.19 14.53
CA THR A 249 -13.30 -9.85 15.08
C THR A 249 -13.88 -8.91 14.02
N GLY A 250 -13.89 -9.34 12.75
CA GLY A 250 -14.29 -8.51 11.62
C GLY A 250 -13.20 -7.59 11.09
N LEU A 251 -11.95 -7.68 11.57
CA LEU A 251 -10.86 -6.97 10.93
C LEU A 251 -10.65 -7.51 9.51
N VAL A 252 -10.75 -6.62 8.52
CA VAL A 252 -10.48 -6.99 7.13
C VAL A 252 -9.08 -6.56 6.73
N CYS A 253 -8.37 -7.46 6.05
CA CYS A 253 -7.10 -7.20 5.39
C CYS A 253 -7.23 -7.44 3.89
N PHE A 254 -6.91 -6.44 3.08
CA PHE A 254 -6.69 -6.59 1.65
C PHE A 254 -5.19 -6.58 1.39
N GLN A 255 -4.67 -7.66 0.81
CA GLN A 255 -3.28 -7.73 0.35
C GLN A 255 -3.28 -7.63 -1.17
N PHE A 256 -2.74 -6.55 -1.69
CA PHE A 256 -2.63 -6.25 -3.11
C PHE A 256 -1.29 -6.72 -3.64
N MET A 257 -1.30 -7.55 -4.69
CA MET A 257 -0.10 -7.99 -5.39
C MET A 257 0.14 -7.08 -6.59
N ILE A 258 1.24 -6.35 -6.55
CA ILE A 258 1.65 -5.40 -7.57
C ILE A 258 2.86 -5.97 -8.30
N LYS A 259 2.71 -6.22 -9.59
CA LYS A 259 3.83 -6.66 -10.43
C LYS A 259 4.71 -5.46 -10.79
N VAL A 260 6.00 -5.57 -10.52
CA VAL A 260 7.02 -4.61 -10.93
C VAL A 260 7.93 -5.23 -12.00
N GLU A 261 8.91 -4.47 -12.48
CA GLU A 261 9.86 -4.93 -13.50
C GLU A 261 10.58 -6.21 -13.05
N ASP A 262 11.18 -6.94 -13.99
CA ASP A 262 11.94 -8.18 -13.76
C ASP A 262 11.17 -9.31 -13.05
N ASN A 263 9.84 -9.30 -13.17
CA ASN A 263 8.97 -10.33 -12.60
C ASN A 263 8.93 -10.35 -11.06
N HIS A 264 9.40 -9.30 -10.39
CA HIS A 264 9.27 -9.13 -8.95
C HIS A 264 7.88 -8.64 -8.58
N ASN A 265 7.45 -8.93 -7.36
CA ASN A 265 6.19 -8.47 -6.80
C ASN A 265 6.46 -7.54 -5.61
N CYS A 266 5.68 -6.49 -5.52
CA CYS A 266 5.53 -5.69 -4.30
C CYS A 266 4.14 -5.93 -3.72
N TYR A 267 4.01 -5.72 -2.42
CA TYR A 267 2.75 -5.93 -1.74
C TYR A 267 2.32 -4.65 -1.03
N ILE A 268 1.02 -4.40 -1.07
CA ILE A 268 0.38 -3.39 -0.23
C ILE A 268 -0.66 -4.11 0.60
N ASP A 269 -0.63 -3.91 1.92
CA ASP A 269 -1.66 -4.40 2.82
C ASP A 269 -2.52 -3.23 3.30
N PHE A 270 -3.82 -3.38 3.23
CA PHE A 270 -4.81 -2.46 3.76
C PHE A 270 -5.55 -3.13 4.91
N TYR A 271 -5.69 -2.44 6.02
CA TYR A 271 -6.40 -2.91 7.20
C TYR A 271 -7.53 -1.96 7.58
N CYS A 272 -8.71 -2.52 7.84
CA CYS A 272 -9.87 -1.78 8.29
C CYS A 272 -10.67 -2.62 9.31
N PRO A 273 -10.95 -2.11 10.52
CA PRO A 273 -11.83 -2.79 11.48
C PRO A 273 -13.28 -2.73 11.01
N ALA A 274 -14.08 -3.70 11.46
CA ALA A 274 -15.52 -3.66 11.28
C ALA A 274 -16.12 -2.45 12.02
N ASP A 275 -17.25 -1.97 11.52
CA ASP A 275 -18.08 -0.97 12.21
C ASP A 275 -18.88 -1.67 13.31
N VAL A 276 -18.55 -1.37 14.57
CA VAL A 276 -19.15 -2.01 15.76
C VAL A 276 -20.41 -1.31 16.27
N ASP A 277 -20.78 -0.15 15.67
CA ASP A 277 -21.92 0.66 16.14
C ASP A 277 -23.29 0.15 15.65
N PHE A 278 -23.34 -0.98 15.00
CA PHE A 278 -24.62 -1.60 14.61
C PHE A 278 -24.95 -2.76 15.52
N GLU A 279 -25.60 -2.48 16.66
CA GLU A 279 -26.52 -3.42 17.27
C GLU A 279 -27.63 -3.68 16.23
N GLU A 280 -27.87 -4.94 15.90
CA GLU A 280 -29.01 -5.34 15.08
C GLU A 280 -30.28 -4.92 15.86
N ASP A 281 -30.97 -3.86 15.41
CA ASP A 281 -32.35 -3.66 15.76
C ASP A 281 -33.13 -4.84 15.19
N GLU A 282 -33.52 -5.80 16.07
CA GLU A 282 -34.42 -6.89 15.81
C GLU A 282 -35.84 -6.39 15.42
#